data_1667f1008956a2ec336184de88600f6b
#
_entry.id   1667f1008956a2ec336184de88600f6b
#
_cell.length_a   1.000
_cell.length_b   1.000
_cell.length_c   1.000
_cell.angle_alpha   90.00
_cell.angle_beta   90.00
_cell.angle_gamma   90.00
#
_symmetry.space_group_name_H-M   'P 1'
#
loop_
_entity.id
_entity.type
_entity.pdbx_description
1 polymer ?
#
loop_
_entity_poly.entity_id
_entity_poly.type
_entity_poly.pdbx_seq_one_letter_code
_entity_poly.pdbx_strand_id
1 'polypeptide(L)'
;MSSVGTALAKTPLQPFGTYCNQPRLIQAMEARGLDGMVITNPLNVYYLSGFNSIAHKSDEPRPYAVVISRHSPEQPIMVIADYYLSTLAALQGPITDIRPFRAVMMPMDLPPAAADIERFIDQPTAAQNWISGARENYRFDMKSALLGALSSVGLKTGRIGFDDLGFGLRLRLDGVDAADAYDAMMFARAVKTPAEMQLLQQATALNEAAIERSRADWTPGITWREMDRIYAGHVNDLGGFVRDPGGMVWGHPRGADSALVLSTSNDNTPIEAGTHVMFDCHGTTALYCWDGGKTWVVDDEPQGLAKQLDGATQRVAETMLAAMKPGARISELQALGRQTYRQCGVADGDQAIIFFHGLGLSHMDIETTTADGQ
;
A
#
# COMPACT_ATOMS: atom_id res chain seq x y z
N MET A 1 4.97 31.54 -14.34
CA MET A 1 5.28 30.19 -14.82
C MET A 1 6.54 29.72 -14.09
N SER A 2 6.36 29.09 -12.94
CA SER A 2 7.47 28.53 -12.17
C SER A 2 7.49 27.03 -12.45
N SER A 3 8.62 26.57 -12.98
CA SER A 3 8.87 25.18 -13.34
C SER A 3 8.83 24.30 -12.10
N VAL A 4 7.69 23.65 -11.81
CA VAL A 4 7.63 22.52 -10.87
C VAL A 4 8.08 21.27 -11.62
N GLY A 5 9.32 21.29 -12.05
CA GLY A 5 10.01 20.15 -12.64
C GLY A 5 11.05 19.59 -11.68
N THR A 6 10.70 19.48 -10.41
CA THR A 6 11.53 18.72 -9.47
C THR A 6 11.21 17.25 -9.71
N ALA A 7 12.11 16.56 -10.42
CA ALA A 7 12.10 15.10 -10.46
C ALA A 7 11.93 14.62 -9.02
N LEU A 8 10.84 13.87 -8.76
CA LEU A 8 10.65 13.22 -7.47
C LEU A 8 11.92 12.43 -7.19
N ALA A 9 12.68 12.88 -6.20
CA ALA A 9 13.93 12.24 -5.83
C ALA A 9 13.61 10.77 -5.54
N LYS A 10 14.39 9.86 -6.13
CA LYS A 10 14.28 8.44 -5.81
C LYS A 10 14.41 8.32 -4.29
N THR A 11 13.34 7.90 -3.63
CA THR A 11 13.36 7.72 -2.18
C THR A 11 14.45 6.70 -1.85
N PRO A 12 15.45 7.03 -1.05
CA PRO A 12 16.48 6.09 -0.66
C PRO A 12 15.83 4.92 0.08
N LEU A 13 16.33 3.71 -0.12
CA LEU A 13 15.94 2.57 0.69
C LEU A 13 16.25 2.85 2.15
N GLN A 14 15.30 2.53 2.99
CA GLN A 14 15.40 2.80 4.42
C GLN A 14 15.85 1.55 5.17
N PRO A 15 16.64 1.65 6.24
CA PRO A 15 16.98 0.51 7.08
C PRO A 15 15.74 -0.19 7.66
N PHE A 16 15.87 -1.47 8.00
CA PHE A 16 14.82 -2.21 8.71
C PHE A 16 14.37 -1.43 9.96
N GLY A 17 13.06 -1.36 10.18
CA GLY A 17 12.47 -0.55 11.23
C GLY A 17 12.13 0.88 10.82
N THR A 18 12.55 1.35 9.65
CA THR A 18 12.20 2.70 9.17
C THR A 18 10.78 2.73 8.61
N TYR A 19 10.38 1.72 7.82
CA TYR A 19 8.98 1.56 7.44
C TYR A 19 8.21 0.85 8.54
N CYS A 20 8.74 -0.25 9.08
CA CYS A 20 8.09 -1.05 10.08
C CYS A 20 8.06 -0.36 11.45
N ASN A 21 6.86 -0.22 12.01
CA ASN A 21 6.69 0.11 13.43
C ASN A 21 7.00 -1.13 14.27
N GLN A 22 8.28 -1.43 14.44
CA GLN A 22 8.76 -2.63 15.11
C GLN A 22 8.25 -2.78 16.54
N PRO A 23 8.20 -1.73 17.38
CA PRO A 23 7.63 -1.86 18.72
C PRO A 23 6.17 -2.34 18.72
N ARG A 24 5.35 -1.82 17.81
CA ARG A 24 3.96 -2.27 17.68
C ARG A 24 3.86 -3.70 17.15
N LEU A 25 4.74 -4.10 16.24
CA LEU A 25 4.76 -5.47 15.73
C LEU A 25 5.08 -6.47 16.85
N ILE A 26 6.07 -6.16 17.69
CA ILE A 26 6.43 -6.97 18.87
C ILE A 26 5.25 -7.04 19.84
N GLN A 27 4.64 -5.90 20.17
CA GLN A 27 3.45 -5.83 21.02
C GLN A 27 2.31 -6.71 20.45
N ALA A 28 2.09 -6.68 19.14
CA ALA A 28 1.07 -7.49 18.49
C ALA A 28 1.35 -8.98 18.60
N MET A 29 2.61 -9.39 18.43
CA MET A 29 3.02 -10.78 18.62
C MET A 29 2.83 -11.23 20.08
N GLU A 30 3.23 -10.43 21.04
CA GLU A 30 3.07 -10.70 22.47
C GLU A 30 1.60 -10.88 22.86
N ALA A 31 0.76 -9.93 22.45
CA ALA A 31 -0.68 -9.96 22.76
C ALA A 31 -1.40 -11.19 22.19
N ARG A 32 -0.87 -11.76 21.11
CA ARG A 32 -1.43 -12.95 20.44
C ARG A 32 -0.71 -14.26 20.80
N GLY A 33 0.29 -14.19 21.67
CA GLY A 33 1.09 -15.35 22.08
C GLY A 33 1.86 -15.97 20.91
N LEU A 34 2.28 -15.18 19.92
CA LEU A 34 3.07 -15.65 18.79
C LEU A 34 4.55 -15.67 19.16
N ASP A 35 5.23 -16.78 18.88
CA ASP A 35 6.67 -16.89 19.04
C ASP A 35 7.44 -16.27 17.89
N GLY A 36 6.82 -16.21 16.72
CA GLY A 36 7.33 -15.55 15.53
C GLY A 36 6.28 -15.47 14.44
N MET A 37 6.69 -14.93 13.30
CA MET A 37 5.82 -14.78 12.13
C MET A 37 6.55 -15.15 10.84
N VAL A 38 5.78 -15.67 9.89
CA VAL A 38 6.17 -15.88 8.48
C VAL A 38 5.28 -15.01 7.62
N ILE A 39 5.86 -14.04 6.96
CA ILE A 39 5.18 -13.01 6.20
C ILE A 39 5.41 -13.24 4.71
N THR A 40 4.34 -13.35 3.95
CA THR A 40 4.36 -13.62 2.51
C THR A 40 3.54 -12.64 1.67
N ASN A 41 2.64 -11.88 2.29
CA ASN A 41 1.90 -10.84 1.59
C ASN A 41 2.89 -9.78 1.05
N PRO A 42 2.83 -9.43 -0.24
CA PRO A 42 3.79 -8.52 -0.86
C PRO A 42 3.96 -7.20 -0.12
N LEU A 43 2.87 -6.57 0.28
CA LEU A 43 2.91 -5.28 0.98
C LEU A 43 3.56 -5.41 2.37
N ASN A 44 3.29 -6.50 3.08
CA ASN A 44 3.89 -6.77 4.37
C ASN A 44 5.39 -7.13 4.24
N VAL A 45 5.76 -7.88 3.20
CA VAL A 45 7.17 -8.13 2.88
C VAL A 45 7.89 -6.82 2.59
N TYR A 46 7.31 -5.93 1.78
CA TYR A 46 7.87 -4.61 1.54
C TYR A 46 8.00 -3.79 2.84
N TYR A 47 6.97 -3.79 3.69
CA TYR A 47 6.96 -3.09 4.97
C TYR A 47 8.13 -3.49 5.88
N LEU A 48 8.47 -4.78 5.88
CA LEU A 48 9.53 -5.34 6.71
C LEU A 48 10.93 -5.25 6.09
N SER A 49 11.03 -5.30 4.77
CA SER A 49 12.30 -5.49 4.07
C SER A 49 12.67 -4.38 3.10
N GLY A 50 11.73 -3.55 2.68
CA GLY A 50 11.89 -2.63 1.56
C GLY A 50 11.98 -3.34 0.19
N PHE A 51 11.88 -4.67 0.14
CA PHE A 51 11.95 -5.43 -1.10
C PHE A 51 10.71 -5.20 -1.96
N ASN A 52 10.92 -4.75 -3.19
CA ASN A 52 9.88 -4.52 -4.18
C ASN A 52 10.28 -5.18 -5.51
N SER A 53 9.38 -5.94 -6.09
CA SER A 53 9.59 -6.65 -7.35
C SER A 53 8.31 -6.69 -8.18
N ILE A 54 8.38 -7.25 -9.38
CA ILE A 54 7.21 -7.45 -10.23
C ILE A 54 6.12 -8.28 -9.54
N ALA A 55 6.48 -9.21 -8.68
CA ALA A 55 5.53 -10.02 -7.90
C ALA A 55 4.64 -9.19 -6.95
N HIS A 56 4.98 -7.93 -6.68
CA HIS A 56 4.12 -6.99 -5.93
C HIS A 56 2.96 -6.44 -6.77
N LYS A 57 3.02 -6.64 -8.08
CA LYS A 57 2.05 -6.10 -9.06
C LYS A 57 1.31 -7.19 -9.83
N SER A 58 1.53 -8.46 -9.50
CA SER A 58 0.97 -9.60 -10.20
C SER A 58 0.39 -10.62 -9.24
N ASP A 59 -0.42 -11.53 -9.75
CA ASP A 59 -0.99 -12.66 -9.02
C ASP A 59 -0.04 -13.88 -8.99
N GLU A 60 1.24 -13.65 -9.21
CA GLU A 60 2.24 -14.72 -9.19
C GLU A 60 2.31 -15.40 -7.81
N PRO A 61 2.65 -16.71 -7.78
CA PRO A 61 2.93 -17.41 -6.54
C PRO A 61 3.98 -16.66 -5.72
N ARG A 62 3.80 -16.60 -4.40
CA ARG A 62 4.70 -15.88 -3.49
C ARG A 62 6.13 -16.39 -3.59
N PRO A 63 7.07 -15.68 -4.24
CA PRO A 63 8.45 -16.13 -4.43
C PRO A 63 9.36 -15.76 -3.26
N TYR A 64 8.77 -15.35 -2.13
CA TYR A 64 9.50 -14.86 -0.96
C TYR A 64 8.70 -15.00 0.33
N ALA A 65 9.42 -14.99 1.45
CA ALA A 65 8.87 -14.79 2.79
C ALA A 65 9.87 -14.06 3.68
N VAL A 66 9.36 -13.31 4.66
CA VAL A 66 10.17 -12.79 5.77
C VAL A 66 9.83 -13.56 7.03
N VAL A 67 10.84 -14.11 7.70
CA VAL A 67 10.71 -14.77 9.00
C VAL A 67 11.18 -13.82 10.08
N ILE A 68 10.36 -13.61 11.09
CA ILE A 68 10.68 -12.81 12.27
C ILE A 68 10.43 -13.62 13.53
N SER A 69 11.41 -13.67 14.43
CA SER A 69 11.25 -14.20 15.77
C SER A 69 10.93 -13.08 16.75
N ARG A 70 9.96 -13.31 17.65
CA ARG A 70 9.68 -12.37 18.74
C ARG A 70 10.86 -12.19 19.69
N HIS A 71 11.72 -13.21 19.81
CA HIS A 71 12.87 -13.23 20.71
C HIS A 71 14.13 -12.59 20.10
N SER A 72 14.16 -12.39 18.77
CA SER A 72 15.25 -11.72 18.05
C SER A 72 14.71 -10.90 16.88
N PRO A 73 13.84 -9.92 17.14
CA PRO A 73 13.14 -9.17 16.11
C PRO A 73 14.05 -8.30 15.24
N GLU A 74 15.28 -8.06 15.70
CA GLU A 74 16.32 -7.34 14.96
C GLU A 74 17.06 -8.22 13.94
N GLN A 75 16.78 -9.52 13.90
CA GLN A 75 17.40 -10.50 13.00
C GLN A 75 16.36 -11.15 12.08
N PRO A 76 15.66 -10.37 11.26
CA PRO A 76 14.74 -10.94 10.29
C PRO A 76 15.50 -11.73 9.21
N ILE A 77 14.85 -12.76 8.69
CA ILE A 77 15.42 -13.61 7.63
C ILE A 77 14.57 -13.45 6.37
N MET A 78 15.21 -13.20 5.23
CA MET A 78 14.57 -13.16 3.92
C MET A 78 14.73 -14.51 3.22
N VAL A 79 13.65 -15.24 3.07
CA VAL A 79 13.57 -16.42 2.19
C VAL A 79 13.12 -15.93 0.82
N ILE A 80 13.85 -16.23 -0.25
CA ILE A 80 13.62 -15.64 -1.56
C ILE A 80 13.98 -16.60 -2.70
N ALA A 81 13.22 -16.51 -3.78
CA ALA A 81 13.56 -17.23 -5.01
C ALA A 81 14.89 -16.74 -5.60
N ASP A 82 15.72 -17.65 -6.05
CA ASP A 82 17.08 -17.38 -6.55
C ASP A 82 17.15 -16.33 -7.67
N TYR A 83 16.16 -16.29 -8.56
CA TYR A 83 16.11 -15.30 -9.65
C TYR A 83 15.88 -13.85 -9.19
N TYR A 84 15.57 -13.62 -7.92
CA TYR A 84 15.44 -12.28 -7.35
C TYR A 84 16.70 -11.80 -6.62
N LEU A 85 17.79 -12.56 -6.57
CA LEU A 85 19.00 -12.17 -5.87
C LEU A 85 19.60 -10.86 -6.41
N SER A 86 19.63 -10.68 -7.72
CA SER A 86 20.12 -9.44 -8.35
C SER A 86 19.20 -8.24 -8.04
N THR A 87 17.88 -8.45 -8.02
CA THR A 87 16.92 -7.41 -7.60
C THR A 87 17.14 -7.02 -6.15
N LEU A 88 17.32 -7.99 -5.27
CA LEU A 88 17.59 -7.75 -3.84
C LEU A 88 18.91 -6.98 -3.65
N ALA A 89 19.96 -7.37 -4.38
CA ALA A 89 21.26 -6.69 -4.35
C ALA A 89 21.17 -5.24 -4.83
N ALA A 90 20.39 -4.97 -5.88
CA ALA A 90 20.18 -3.63 -6.41
C ALA A 90 19.40 -2.74 -5.44
N LEU A 91 18.49 -3.31 -4.65
CA LEU A 91 17.67 -2.59 -3.69
C LEU A 91 18.40 -2.27 -2.37
N GLN A 92 19.47 -2.97 -2.06
CA GLN A 92 20.27 -2.78 -0.83
C GLN A 92 19.42 -2.74 0.45
N GLY A 93 18.50 -3.71 0.57
CA GLY A 93 17.58 -3.80 1.71
C GLY A 93 18.32 -4.04 3.04
N PRO A 94 17.62 -3.83 4.17
CA PRO A 94 18.20 -3.92 5.51
C PRO A 94 18.44 -5.34 5.99
N ILE A 95 17.79 -6.34 5.39
CA ILE A 95 17.90 -7.73 5.82
C ILE A 95 19.16 -8.35 5.20
N THR A 96 20.02 -8.91 6.04
CA THR A 96 21.30 -9.51 5.62
C THR A 96 21.36 -11.04 5.77
N ASP A 97 20.40 -11.68 6.44
CA ASP A 97 20.25 -13.13 6.41
C ASP A 97 19.33 -13.50 5.25
N ILE A 98 19.95 -13.89 4.13
CA ILE A 98 19.26 -14.22 2.90
C ILE A 98 19.32 -15.74 2.68
N ARG A 99 18.16 -16.36 2.52
CA ARG A 99 17.97 -17.80 2.33
C ARG A 99 17.33 -18.09 0.98
N PRO A 100 18.14 -18.21 -0.08
CA PRO A 100 17.59 -18.44 -1.40
C PRO A 100 17.08 -19.87 -1.55
N PHE A 101 16.09 -20.03 -2.41
CA PHE A 101 15.65 -21.34 -2.86
C PHE A 101 15.53 -21.36 -4.38
N ARG A 102 15.70 -22.57 -4.93
CA ARG A 102 15.48 -22.78 -6.35
C ARG A 102 14.01 -22.57 -6.69
N ALA A 103 13.75 -21.58 -7.52
CA ALA A 103 12.41 -21.37 -8.02
C ALA A 103 12.21 -22.04 -9.36
N VAL A 104 11.21 -22.90 -9.43
CA VAL A 104 10.72 -23.48 -10.69
C VAL A 104 9.40 -22.79 -11.00
N MET A 105 9.44 -21.78 -11.86
CA MET A 105 8.25 -21.03 -12.23
C MET A 105 7.32 -21.82 -13.18
N MET A 106 7.87 -22.79 -13.89
CA MET A 106 7.11 -23.67 -14.78
C MET A 106 7.63 -25.10 -14.66
N PRO A 107 6.79 -26.11 -14.90
CA PRO A 107 7.28 -27.48 -15.01
C PRO A 107 8.26 -27.58 -16.19
N MET A 108 9.53 -27.51 -15.89
CA MET A 108 10.61 -27.64 -16.85
C MET A 108 11.52 -28.76 -16.41
N ASP A 109 11.89 -29.60 -17.33
CA ASP A 109 12.98 -30.56 -17.12
C ASP A 109 14.30 -29.79 -17.22
N LEU A 110 14.76 -29.29 -16.08
CA LEU A 110 16.01 -28.57 -16.00
C LEU A 110 17.16 -29.53 -15.72
N PRO A 111 18.27 -29.45 -16.49
CA PRO A 111 19.46 -30.21 -16.17
C PRO A 111 19.93 -29.94 -14.74
N PRO A 112 20.53 -30.89 -14.03
CA PRO A 112 21.03 -30.72 -12.66
C PRO A 112 21.90 -29.48 -12.48
N ALA A 113 22.72 -29.14 -13.48
CA ALA A 113 23.54 -27.93 -13.49
C ALA A 113 22.71 -26.60 -13.49
N ALA A 114 21.42 -26.66 -13.80
CA ALA A 114 20.56 -25.50 -13.75
C ALA A 114 20.09 -25.15 -12.32
N ALA A 115 20.38 -26.00 -11.34
CA ALA A 115 20.12 -25.77 -9.93
C ALA A 115 21.24 -24.99 -9.21
N ASP A 116 22.19 -24.46 -9.97
CA ASP A 116 23.34 -23.74 -9.42
C ASP A 116 22.96 -22.26 -9.15
N ILE A 117 23.09 -21.86 -7.90
CA ILE A 117 22.85 -20.47 -7.46
C ILE A 117 23.77 -19.47 -8.20
N GLU A 118 24.98 -19.89 -8.62
CA GLU A 118 25.93 -19.01 -9.29
C GLU A 118 25.40 -18.45 -10.61
N ARG A 119 24.39 -19.06 -11.20
CA ARG A 119 23.71 -18.56 -12.40
C ARG A 119 22.92 -17.27 -12.16
N PHE A 120 22.57 -17.01 -10.91
CA PHE A 120 21.79 -15.85 -10.48
C PHE A 120 22.63 -14.81 -9.73
N ILE A 121 23.96 -15.01 -9.68
CA ILE A 121 24.90 -14.13 -9.00
C ILE A 121 25.69 -13.35 -10.07
N ASP A 122 25.25 -12.15 -10.31
CA ASP A 122 26.00 -11.15 -11.11
C ASP A 122 27.08 -10.46 -10.24
N GLN A 123 27.87 -9.61 -10.86
CA GLN A 123 28.95 -8.90 -10.17
C GLN A 123 28.46 -8.04 -8.99
N PRO A 124 27.38 -7.24 -9.09
CA PRO A 124 26.82 -6.51 -7.97
C PRO A 124 26.34 -7.42 -6.83
N THR A 125 25.72 -8.55 -7.17
CA THR A 125 25.25 -9.55 -6.19
C THR A 125 26.42 -10.23 -5.49
N ALA A 126 27.48 -10.57 -6.22
CA ALA A 126 28.70 -11.19 -5.66
C ALA A 126 29.42 -10.27 -4.66
N ALA A 127 29.25 -8.95 -4.77
CA ALA A 127 29.84 -7.96 -3.88
C ALA A 127 29.06 -7.76 -2.56
N GLN A 128 27.90 -8.37 -2.41
CA GLN A 128 27.06 -8.21 -1.21
C GLN A 128 27.65 -8.95 -0.02
N ASN A 129 27.56 -8.35 1.16
CA ASN A 129 28.06 -8.94 2.42
C ASN A 129 27.30 -10.21 2.84
N TRP A 130 26.08 -10.39 2.38
CA TRP A 130 25.23 -11.54 2.67
C TRP A 130 25.44 -12.74 1.71
N ILE A 131 26.22 -12.60 0.64
CA ILE A 131 26.29 -13.59 -0.43
C ILE A 131 26.87 -14.95 0.03
N SER A 132 27.84 -14.95 0.95
CA SER A 132 28.40 -16.20 1.49
C SER A 132 27.33 -16.99 2.24
N GLY A 133 26.58 -16.35 3.12
CA GLY A 133 25.47 -16.96 3.83
C GLY A 133 24.36 -17.45 2.90
N ALA A 134 24.09 -16.71 1.82
CA ALA A 134 23.11 -17.11 0.81
C ALA A 134 23.52 -18.41 0.10
N ARG A 135 24.80 -18.55 -0.28
CA ARG A 135 25.34 -19.77 -0.88
C ARG A 135 25.21 -20.99 0.05
N GLU A 136 25.56 -20.84 1.31
CA GLU A 136 25.48 -21.91 2.33
C GLU A 136 24.03 -22.34 2.59
N ASN A 137 23.13 -21.40 2.56
CA ASN A 137 21.71 -21.60 2.87
C ASN A 137 20.81 -21.85 1.66
N TYR A 138 21.37 -21.96 0.46
CA TYR A 138 20.60 -22.29 -0.74
C TYR A 138 19.92 -23.65 -0.62
N ARG A 139 18.64 -23.71 -0.93
CA ARG A 139 17.81 -24.91 -0.81
C ARG A 139 17.07 -25.22 -2.11
N PHE A 140 16.66 -26.48 -2.24
CA PHE A 140 15.97 -26.95 -3.43
C PHE A 140 14.56 -26.35 -3.60
N ASP A 141 13.91 -26.02 -2.51
CA ASP A 141 12.54 -25.50 -2.50
C ASP A 141 12.31 -24.53 -1.34
N MET A 142 11.20 -23.75 -1.43
CA MET A 142 10.83 -22.76 -0.45
C MET A 142 10.58 -23.35 0.95
N LYS A 143 9.95 -24.52 1.02
CA LYS A 143 9.65 -25.16 2.31
C LYS A 143 10.95 -25.50 3.06
N SER A 144 11.92 -26.07 2.35
CA SER A 144 13.23 -26.40 2.92
C SER A 144 13.99 -25.16 3.39
N ALA A 145 13.93 -24.07 2.63
CA ALA A 145 14.52 -22.80 3.02
C ALA A 145 13.84 -22.20 4.25
N LEU A 146 12.49 -22.21 4.30
CA LEU A 146 11.72 -21.77 5.46
C LEU A 146 12.00 -22.59 6.72
N LEU A 147 12.05 -23.92 6.61
CA LEU A 147 12.42 -24.79 7.74
C LEU A 147 13.81 -24.46 8.29
N GLY A 148 14.77 -24.20 7.39
CA GLY A 148 16.10 -23.74 7.77
C GLY A 148 16.07 -22.40 8.49
N ALA A 149 15.30 -21.44 7.99
CA ALA A 149 15.12 -20.11 8.59
C ALA A 149 14.48 -20.19 9.97
N LEU A 150 13.35 -20.89 10.09
CA LEU A 150 12.66 -21.10 11.37
C LEU A 150 13.55 -21.77 12.41
N SER A 151 14.32 -22.78 11.96
CA SER A 151 15.24 -23.50 12.84
C SER A 151 16.33 -22.59 13.41
N SER A 152 16.88 -21.67 12.60
CA SER A 152 18.00 -20.82 13.04
C SER A 152 17.60 -19.77 14.06
N VAL A 153 16.32 -19.39 14.12
CA VAL A 153 15.79 -18.43 15.09
C VAL A 153 14.94 -19.08 16.18
N GLY A 154 15.08 -20.41 16.36
CA GLY A 154 14.43 -21.15 17.45
C GLY A 154 12.93 -21.43 17.25
N LEU A 155 12.42 -21.28 16.05
CA LEU A 155 11.00 -21.43 15.70
C LEU A 155 10.66 -22.78 15.04
N LYS A 156 11.37 -23.86 15.41
CA LYS A 156 11.04 -25.22 14.92
C LYS A 156 9.65 -25.69 15.37
N THR A 157 9.25 -25.25 16.53
CA THR A 157 7.97 -25.56 17.18
C THR A 157 7.42 -24.28 17.78
N GLY A 158 6.16 -24.31 18.21
CA GLY A 158 5.52 -23.18 18.86
C GLY A 158 4.43 -22.54 18.00
N ARG A 159 3.92 -21.42 18.48
CA ARG A 159 2.84 -20.71 17.82
C ARG A 159 3.39 -19.67 16.84
N ILE A 160 3.24 -19.96 15.56
CA ILE A 160 3.79 -19.13 14.48
C ILE A 160 2.66 -18.48 13.70
N GLY A 161 2.71 -17.15 13.61
CA GLY A 161 1.76 -16.36 12.85
C GLY A 161 2.08 -16.38 11.35
N PHE A 162 1.04 -16.46 10.53
CA PHE A 162 1.13 -16.34 9.07
C PHE A 162 0.18 -15.22 8.62
N ASP A 163 0.66 -14.27 7.85
CA ASP A 163 -0.20 -13.24 7.25
C ASP A 163 -1.04 -13.78 6.08
N ASP A 164 -0.68 -14.97 5.58
CA ASP A 164 -1.53 -15.87 4.78
C ASP A 164 -1.62 -17.21 5.53
N LEU A 165 -2.63 -17.36 6.37
CA LEU A 165 -2.83 -18.59 7.12
C LEU A 165 -3.02 -19.80 6.20
N GLY A 166 -3.67 -19.62 5.05
CA GLY A 166 -3.84 -20.69 4.06
C GLY A 166 -2.50 -21.21 3.53
N PHE A 167 -1.53 -20.32 3.31
CA PHE A 167 -0.16 -20.72 2.98
C PHE A 167 0.48 -21.50 4.12
N GLY A 168 0.40 -21.00 5.36
CA GLY A 168 0.95 -21.66 6.55
C GLY A 168 0.44 -23.08 6.72
N LEU A 169 -0.86 -23.29 6.60
CA LEU A 169 -1.50 -24.60 6.71
C LEU A 169 -1.07 -25.56 5.60
N ARG A 170 -0.89 -25.06 4.37
CA ARG A 170 -0.40 -25.89 3.24
C ARG A 170 1.04 -26.37 3.42
N LEU A 171 1.87 -25.64 4.16
CA LEU A 171 3.25 -26.06 4.43
C LEU A 171 3.34 -27.32 5.28
N ARG A 172 2.34 -27.62 6.10
CA ARG A 172 2.31 -28.80 7.00
C ARG A 172 3.61 -28.92 7.78
N LEU A 173 3.89 -27.91 8.61
CA LEU A 173 5.10 -27.89 9.45
C LEU A 173 4.84 -28.66 10.75
N ASP A 174 5.61 -29.70 10.97
CA ASP A 174 5.48 -30.53 12.18
C ASP A 174 5.85 -29.72 13.42
N GLY A 175 5.02 -29.80 14.46
CA GLY A 175 5.25 -29.11 15.73
C GLY A 175 4.93 -27.62 15.74
N VAL A 176 4.45 -27.07 14.63
CA VAL A 176 4.05 -25.66 14.52
C VAL A 176 2.53 -25.54 14.71
N ASP A 177 2.11 -24.71 15.67
CA ASP A 177 0.75 -24.19 15.78
C ASP A 177 0.62 -22.96 14.88
N ALA A 178 0.06 -23.15 13.67
CA ALA A 178 -0.12 -22.09 12.70
C ALA A 178 -1.30 -21.21 13.09
N ALA A 179 -1.05 -19.92 13.30
CA ALA A 179 -2.04 -18.92 13.67
C ALA A 179 -2.15 -17.83 12.60
N ASP A 180 -3.32 -17.18 12.53
CA ASP A 180 -3.47 -15.99 11.71
C ASP A 180 -2.70 -14.81 12.30
N ALA A 181 -1.94 -14.13 11.45
CA ALA A 181 -1.18 -12.93 11.81
C ALA A 181 -1.53 -11.71 10.94
N TYR A 182 -2.59 -11.79 10.15
CA TYR A 182 -3.04 -10.65 9.36
C TYR A 182 -3.28 -9.42 10.24
N ASP A 183 -4.05 -9.57 11.31
CA ASP A 183 -4.34 -8.50 12.25
C ASP A 183 -3.11 -7.98 12.98
N ALA A 184 -2.10 -8.82 13.23
CA ALA A 184 -0.85 -8.37 13.85
C ALA A 184 -0.10 -7.40 12.94
N MET A 185 -0.09 -7.67 11.64
CA MET A 185 0.50 -6.78 10.64
C MET A 185 -0.30 -5.48 10.53
N MET A 186 -1.63 -5.56 10.48
CA MET A 186 -2.49 -4.38 10.42
C MET A 186 -2.33 -3.49 11.67
N PHE A 187 -2.22 -4.10 12.86
CA PHE A 187 -1.94 -3.38 14.10
C PHE A 187 -0.60 -2.61 14.03
N ALA A 188 0.45 -3.24 13.50
CA ALA A 188 1.74 -2.58 13.34
C ALA A 188 1.67 -1.41 12.34
N ARG A 189 0.98 -1.61 11.20
CA ARG A 189 0.81 -0.65 10.12
C ARG A 189 -0.15 0.50 10.44
N ALA A 190 -1.04 0.34 11.42
CA ALA A 190 -2.03 1.36 11.78
C ALA A 190 -1.39 2.68 12.25
N VAL A 191 -0.26 2.63 12.94
CA VAL A 191 0.48 3.82 13.39
C VAL A 191 1.75 3.99 12.55
N LYS A 192 1.75 5.02 11.73
CA LYS A 192 2.81 5.27 10.74
C LYS A 192 4.10 5.79 11.38
N THR A 193 5.21 5.29 10.88
CA THR A 193 6.53 5.85 11.19
C THR A 193 6.75 7.20 10.49
N PRO A 194 7.72 8.02 10.91
CA PRO A 194 8.04 9.27 10.21
C PRO A 194 8.39 9.07 8.72
N ALA A 195 9.04 7.96 8.37
CA ALA A 195 9.37 7.65 6.99
C ALA A 195 8.12 7.33 6.15
N GLU A 196 7.18 6.57 6.71
CA GLU A 196 5.87 6.32 6.07
C GLU A 196 5.09 7.61 5.86
N MET A 197 5.10 8.52 6.84
CA MET A 197 4.44 9.82 6.71
C MET A 197 5.01 10.67 5.57
N GLN A 198 6.32 10.64 5.35
CA GLN A 198 6.95 11.31 4.22
C GLN A 198 6.50 10.71 2.88
N LEU A 199 6.41 9.38 2.78
CA LEU A 199 5.92 8.70 1.58
C LEU A 199 4.46 9.02 1.29
N LEU A 200 3.61 9.07 2.32
CA LEU A 200 2.20 9.45 2.18
C LEU A 200 2.05 10.91 1.72
N GLN A 201 2.88 11.82 2.23
CA GLN A 201 2.91 13.22 1.76
C GLN A 201 3.33 13.31 0.29
N GLN A 202 4.34 12.56 -0.12
CA GLN A 202 4.76 12.50 -1.53
C GLN A 202 3.65 11.92 -2.41
N ALA A 203 2.98 10.87 -1.96
CA ALA A 203 1.87 10.24 -2.65
C ALA A 203 0.71 11.24 -2.87
N THR A 204 0.33 11.97 -1.83
CA THR A 204 -0.71 13.01 -1.92
C THR A 204 -0.33 14.13 -2.89
N ALA A 205 0.90 14.65 -2.80
CA ALA A 205 1.38 15.71 -3.68
C ALA A 205 1.41 15.27 -5.16
N LEU A 206 1.76 14.00 -5.42
CA LEU A 206 1.72 13.43 -6.77
C LEU A 206 0.28 13.39 -7.31
N ASN A 207 -0.67 12.91 -6.51
CA ASN A 207 -2.08 12.88 -6.88
C ASN A 207 -2.61 14.28 -7.19
N GLU A 208 -2.35 15.25 -6.34
CA GLU A 208 -2.77 16.65 -6.57
C GLU A 208 -2.20 17.20 -7.87
N ALA A 209 -0.92 16.97 -8.15
CA ALA A 209 -0.30 17.40 -9.40
C ALA A 209 -0.90 16.70 -10.63
N ALA A 210 -1.22 15.42 -10.54
CA ALA A 210 -1.86 14.67 -11.63
C ALA A 210 -3.27 15.20 -11.91
N ILE A 211 -4.06 15.48 -10.87
CA ILE A 211 -5.40 16.06 -11.01
C ILE A 211 -5.32 17.44 -11.67
N GLU A 212 -4.44 18.33 -11.22
CA GLU A 212 -4.30 19.67 -11.78
C GLU A 212 -3.90 19.64 -13.26
N ARG A 213 -2.97 18.75 -13.65
CA ARG A 213 -2.60 18.56 -15.06
C ARG A 213 -3.77 18.03 -15.87
N SER A 214 -4.50 17.03 -15.35
CA SER A 214 -5.66 16.44 -16.03
C SER A 214 -6.76 17.48 -16.27
N ARG A 215 -7.01 18.33 -15.28
CA ARG A 215 -7.96 19.43 -15.41
C ARG A 215 -7.52 20.44 -16.48
N ALA A 216 -6.24 20.76 -16.55
CA ALA A 216 -5.70 21.68 -17.55
C ALA A 216 -5.73 21.12 -18.98
N ASP A 217 -5.71 19.81 -19.14
CA ASP A 217 -5.78 19.14 -20.44
C ASP A 217 -7.20 18.93 -20.95
N TRP A 218 -8.22 19.29 -20.15
CA TRP A 218 -9.60 19.16 -20.59
C TRP A 218 -9.89 20.10 -21.77
N THR A 219 -10.57 19.57 -22.77
CA THR A 219 -11.11 20.32 -23.90
C THR A 219 -12.52 19.80 -24.24
N PRO A 220 -13.40 20.62 -24.84
CA PRO A 220 -14.72 20.17 -25.24
C PRO A 220 -14.70 18.90 -26.10
N GLY A 221 -15.50 17.91 -25.71
CA GLY A 221 -15.59 16.62 -26.39
C GLY A 221 -14.78 15.50 -25.73
N ILE A 222 -13.91 15.80 -24.77
CA ILE A 222 -13.24 14.75 -23.96
C ILE A 222 -14.31 13.96 -23.19
N THR A 223 -14.21 12.63 -23.31
CA THR A 223 -15.09 11.70 -22.62
C THR A 223 -14.56 11.35 -21.21
N TRP A 224 -15.42 10.77 -20.37
CA TRP A 224 -15.01 10.26 -19.04
C TRP A 224 -13.85 9.27 -19.15
N ARG A 225 -13.90 8.35 -20.12
CA ARG A 225 -12.82 7.41 -20.40
C ARG A 225 -11.51 8.09 -20.74
N GLU A 226 -11.55 9.15 -21.56
CA GLU A 226 -10.36 9.89 -21.94
C GLU A 226 -9.80 10.65 -20.77
N MET A 227 -10.63 11.24 -19.92
CA MET A 227 -10.19 11.93 -18.71
C MET A 227 -9.49 10.98 -17.74
N ASP A 228 -10.03 9.77 -17.54
CA ASP A 228 -9.38 8.74 -16.74
C ASP A 228 -8.00 8.36 -17.28
N ARG A 229 -7.88 8.21 -18.60
CA ARG A 229 -6.58 7.93 -19.25
C ARG A 229 -5.60 9.09 -19.13
N ILE A 230 -6.07 10.34 -19.24
CA ILE A 230 -5.25 11.54 -19.07
C ILE A 230 -4.69 11.55 -17.66
N TYR A 231 -5.53 11.32 -16.65
CA TYR A 231 -5.10 11.22 -15.27
C TYR A 231 -4.05 10.11 -15.07
N ALA A 232 -4.33 8.90 -15.54
CA ALA A 232 -3.38 7.78 -15.45
C ALA A 232 -2.04 8.07 -16.16
N GLY A 233 -2.08 8.78 -17.29
CA GLY A 233 -0.89 9.25 -17.99
C GLY A 233 -0.05 10.18 -17.12
N HIS A 234 -0.66 11.19 -16.52
CA HIS A 234 0.05 12.12 -15.62
C HIS A 234 0.59 11.44 -14.36
N VAL A 235 -0.14 10.49 -13.80
CA VAL A 235 0.36 9.68 -12.68
C VAL A 235 1.64 8.95 -13.07
N ASN A 236 1.67 8.30 -14.23
CA ASN A 236 2.85 7.60 -14.72
C ASN A 236 4.03 8.56 -14.99
N ASP A 237 3.77 9.71 -15.60
CA ASP A 237 4.79 10.72 -15.89
C ASP A 237 5.42 11.29 -14.61
N LEU A 238 4.65 11.34 -13.53
CA LEU A 238 5.10 11.78 -12.21
C LEU A 238 5.78 10.67 -11.39
N GLY A 239 5.88 9.46 -11.95
CA GLY A 239 6.52 8.31 -11.29
C GLY A 239 5.62 7.56 -10.31
N GLY A 240 4.32 7.76 -10.41
CA GLY A 240 3.32 7.00 -9.67
C GLY A 240 2.81 5.80 -10.47
N PHE A 241 1.88 5.12 -9.87
CA PHE A 241 1.20 3.97 -10.46
C PHE A 241 -0.26 3.96 -10.01
N VAL A 242 -1.19 3.99 -10.97
CA VAL A 242 -2.62 3.84 -10.68
C VAL A 242 -2.87 2.43 -10.18
N ARG A 243 -3.63 2.29 -9.12
CA ARG A 243 -3.90 1.02 -8.46
C ARG A 243 -5.41 0.83 -8.30
N ASP A 244 -5.84 -0.43 -8.24
CA ASP A 244 -7.23 -0.78 -8.00
C ASP A 244 -7.78 -0.12 -6.71
N PRO A 245 -8.98 0.48 -6.74
CA PRO A 245 -9.97 0.50 -7.81
C PRO A 245 -9.68 1.43 -8.99
N GLY A 246 -8.56 2.11 -9.02
CA GLY A 246 -8.09 2.84 -10.18
C GLY A 246 -8.16 4.36 -10.06
N GLY A 247 -7.89 5.04 -11.16
CA GLY A 247 -8.10 6.47 -11.29
C GLY A 247 -9.59 6.74 -11.47
N MET A 248 -10.34 6.79 -10.40
CA MET A 248 -11.78 7.01 -10.46
C MET A 248 -12.06 8.48 -10.77
N VAL A 249 -12.38 8.77 -12.03
CA VAL A 249 -12.87 10.07 -12.46
C VAL A 249 -14.35 9.92 -12.76
N TRP A 250 -15.20 10.55 -11.97
CA TRP A 250 -16.64 10.40 -12.06
C TRP A 250 -17.39 11.69 -11.70
N GLY A 251 -18.69 11.71 -11.85
CA GLY A 251 -19.49 12.88 -11.56
C GLY A 251 -20.86 12.85 -12.20
N HIS A 252 -21.46 14.00 -12.36
CA HIS A 252 -22.77 14.10 -12.99
C HIS A 252 -22.93 15.43 -13.78
N PRO A 253 -23.70 15.43 -14.87
CA PRO A 253 -24.01 16.62 -15.62
C PRO A 253 -24.75 17.66 -14.76
N ARG A 254 -24.59 18.94 -15.12
CA ARG A 254 -25.36 20.02 -14.52
C ARG A 254 -26.86 19.73 -14.67
N GLY A 255 -27.63 19.93 -13.58
CA GLY A 255 -29.08 19.76 -13.56
C GLY A 255 -29.59 18.35 -13.61
N ALA A 256 -28.70 17.34 -13.60
CA ALA A 256 -29.12 15.97 -13.42
C ALA A 256 -29.63 15.76 -11.98
N ASP A 257 -30.73 15.04 -11.83
CA ASP A 257 -31.22 14.63 -10.52
C ASP A 257 -30.17 13.81 -9.79
N SER A 258 -30.00 14.08 -8.55
CA SER A 258 -28.85 13.87 -7.65
C SER A 258 -28.32 12.43 -7.49
N ALA A 259 -28.88 11.44 -8.13
CA ALA A 259 -28.51 10.06 -7.87
C ALA A 259 -27.66 9.40 -8.97
N LEU A 260 -27.43 10.08 -10.09
CA LEU A 260 -26.67 9.50 -11.18
C LEU A 260 -25.20 9.77 -10.99
N VAL A 261 -24.50 8.78 -10.51
CA VAL A 261 -23.06 8.74 -10.52
C VAL A 261 -22.64 8.14 -11.85
N LEU A 262 -22.05 8.96 -12.69
CA LEU A 262 -21.39 8.47 -13.89
C LEU A 262 -19.94 8.20 -13.54
N SER A 263 -19.58 6.99 -13.54
CA SER A 263 -18.20 6.60 -13.56
C SER A 263 -17.99 5.99 -14.92
N THR A 264 -16.92 6.18 -15.62
CA THR A 264 -15.86 5.19 -15.47
C THR A 264 -14.93 5.25 -16.65
N SER A 265 -13.78 4.61 -16.53
CA SER A 265 -12.87 4.27 -17.61
C SER A 265 -13.52 3.65 -18.87
N ASN A 266 -14.82 3.35 -18.82
CA ASN A 266 -15.59 2.76 -19.92
C ASN A 266 -16.64 3.69 -20.54
N ASP A 267 -16.89 4.86 -19.95
CA ASP A 267 -17.91 5.77 -20.45
C ASP A 267 -17.37 6.67 -21.57
N ASN A 268 -18.00 6.58 -22.73
CA ASN A 268 -17.69 7.40 -23.90
C ASN A 268 -18.54 8.67 -23.99
N THR A 269 -19.31 9.00 -22.97
CA THR A 269 -20.10 10.24 -22.93
C THR A 269 -19.15 11.42 -22.74
N PRO A 270 -19.28 12.50 -23.53
CA PRO A 270 -18.48 13.70 -23.36
C PRO A 270 -18.73 14.38 -22.01
N ILE A 271 -17.67 14.92 -21.43
CA ILE A 271 -17.74 15.81 -20.26
C ILE A 271 -18.01 17.22 -20.78
N GLU A 272 -19.19 17.77 -20.48
CA GLU A 272 -19.62 19.08 -20.92
C GLU A 272 -19.33 20.16 -19.88
N ALA A 273 -19.29 21.43 -20.33
CA ALA A 273 -19.21 22.58 -19.44
C ALA A 273 -20.36 22.57 -18.41
N GLY A 274 -20.03 22.87 -17.15
CA GLY A 274 -20.99 22.83 -16.03
C GLY A 274 -21.15 21.46 -15.41
N THR A 275 -20.52 20.40 -15.95
CA THR A 275 -20.47 19.08 -15.32
C THR A 275 -19.68 19.14 -14.01
N HIS A 276 -20.18 18.49 -12.98
CA HIS A 276 -19.43 18.26 -11.74
C HIS A 276 -18.59 17.01 -11.90
N VAL A 277 -17.28 17.18 -11.92
CA VAL A 277 -16.30 16.07 -12.01
C VAL A 277 -15.64 15.89 -10.65
N MET A 278 -15.68 14.68 -10.16
CA MET A 278 -14.99 14.27 -8.95
C MET A 278 -13.82 13.34 -9.32
N PHE A 279 -12.64 13.77 -8.95
CA PHE A 279 -11.44 12.93 -8.98
C PHE A 279 -11.33 12.21 -7.64
N ASP A 280 -11.83 10.99 -7.58
CA ASP A 280 -11.73 10.11 -6.41
C ASP A 280 -10.71 9.01 -6.74
N CYS A 281 -9.45 9.41 -6.72
CA CYS A 281 -8.39 8.67 -7.37
C CYS A 281 -7.56 7.86 -6.39
N HIS A 282 -7.16 6.66 -6.85
CA HIS A 282 -6.35 5.74 -6.09
C HIS A 282 -5.09 5.36 -6.86
N GLY A 283 -3.96 5.36 -6.16
CA GLY A 283 -2.70 4.98 -6.75
C GLY A 283 -1.60 4.91 -5.71
N THR A 284 -0.38 4.65 -6.16
CA THR A 284 0.78 4.51 -5.27
C THR A 284 2.03 5.17 -5.84
N THR A 285 2.85 5.68 -4.93
CA THR A 285 4.28 5.90 -5.17
C THR A 285 5.06 5.20 -4.07
N ALA A 286 6.14 4.50 -4.43
CA ALA A 286 6.88 3.63 -3.51
C ALA A 286 5.95 2.69 -2.70
N LEU A 287 4.90 2.15 -3.34
CA LEU A 287 3.84 1.32 -2.78
C LEU A 287 2.93 1.98 -1.72
N TYR A 288 3.20 3.21 -1.29
CA TYR A 288 2.31 3.96 -0.41
C TYR A 288 1.20 4.61 -1.22
N CYS A 289 -0.03 4.42 -0.74
CA CYS A 289 -1.23 4.84 -1.44
C CYS A 289 -1.53 6.31 -1.24
N TRP A 290 -2.18 6.89 -2.23
CA TRP A 290 -3.11 8.00 -2.03
C TRP A 290 -4.53 7.51 -2.22
N ASP A 291 -5.45 8.22 -1.63
CA ASP A 291 -6.89 8.00 -1.72
C ASP A 291 -7.59 9.35 -1.65
N GLY A 292 -8.47 9.61 -2.59
CA GLY A 292 -9.23 10.83 -2.64
C GLY A 292 -8.81 11.80 -3.73
N GLY A 293 -9.35 13.00 -3.66
CA GLY A 293 -9.16 13.93 -4.73
C GLY A 293 -9.88 15.26 -4.56
N LYS A 294 -10.34 15.78 -5.68
CA LYS A 294 -10.96 17.12 -5.80
C LYS A 294 -12.24 17.03 -6.62
N THR A 295 -13.18 17.89 -6.30
CA THR A 295 -14.33 18.14 -7.15
C THR A 295 -14.08 19.41 -7.97
N TRP A 296 -14.44 19.34 -9.24
CA TRP A 296 -14.26 20.41 -10.20
C TRP A 296 -15.56 20.63 -10.99
N VAL A 297 -15.98 21.89 -11.17
CA VAL A 297 -17.03 22.27 -12.10
C VAL A 297 -16.38 22.69 -13.40
N VAL A 298 -16.65 21.95 -14.47
CA VAL A 298 -15.96 22.09 -15.75
C VAL A 298 -16.33 23.41 -16.41
N ASP A 299 -15.33 24.25 -16.69
CA ASP A 299 -15.42 25.51 -17.44
C ASP A 299 -16.60 26.42 -17.01
N ASP A 300 -16.93 26.40 -15.71
CA ASP A 300 -18.03 27.15 -15.12
C ASP A 300 -17.83 27.36 -13.62
N GLU A 301 -18.66 28.20 -13.02
CA GLU A 301 -18.67 28.47 -11.60
C GLU A 301 -19.62 27.53 -10.85
N PRO A 302 -19.28 27.10 -9.62
CA PRO A 302 -20.19 26.32 -8.80
C PRO A 302 -21.52 27.10 -8.56
N GLN A 303 -22.64 26.40 -8.67
CA GLN A 303 -23.97 26.98 -8.45
C GLN A 303 -24.78 26.13 -7.47
N GLY A 304 -25.82 26.72 -6.89
CA GLY A 304 -26.73 26.01 -5.99
C GLY A 304 -26.01 25.34 -4.82
N LEU A 305 -26.27 24.07 -4.63
CA LEU A 305 -25.65 23.26 -3.54
C LEU A 305 -24.13 23.19 -3.68
N ALA A 306 -23.60 23.04 -4.89
CA ALA A 306 -22.14 22.98 -5.11
C ALA A 306 -21.44 24.23 -4.59
N LYS A 307 -22.05 25.44 -4.79
CA LYS A 307 -21.52 26.70 -4.27
C LYS A 307 -21.59 26.77 -2.73
N GLN A 308 -22.63 26.17 -2.13
CA GLN A 308 -22.74 26.13 -0.68
C GLN A 308 -21.71 25.15 -0.06
N LEU A 309 -21.43 24.06 -0.77
CA LEU A 309 -20.46 23.05 -0.32
C LEU A 309 -19.02 23.51 -0.54
N ASP A 310 -18.76 24.36 -1.53
CA ASP A 310 -17.48 25.02 -1.67
C ASP A 310 -17.16 25.80 -0.38
N GLY A 311 -15.95 25.82 0.06
CA GLY A 311 -15.56 26.43 1.34
C GLY A 311 -16.18 25.78 2.61
N ALA A 312 -17.43 25.29 2.58
CA ALA A 312 -18.01 24.57 3.72
C ALA A 312 -17.25 23.26 3.97
N THR A 313 -17.01 22.49 2.92
CA THR A 313 -16.25 21.22 3.01
C THR A 313 -14.83 21.46 3.52
N GLN A 314 -14.14 22.48 3.02
CA GLN A 314 -12.82 22.86 3.51
C GLN A 314 -12.87 23.19 5.00
N ARG A 315 -13.81 24.04 5.43
CA ARG A 315 -13.97 24.41 6.85
C ARG A 315 -14.27 23.19 7.74
N VAL A 316 -15.10 22.27 7.27
CA VAL A 316 -15.39 21.01 7.96
C VAL A 316 -14.11 20.18 8.14
N ALA A 317 -13.34 20.01 7.06
CA ALA A 317 -12.07 19.27 7.12
C ALA A 317 -11.09 19.91 8.11
N GLU A 318 -10.88 21.23 8.03
CA GLU A 318 -10.00 21.98 8.95
C GLU A 318 -10.45 21.85 10.40
N THR A 319 -11.77 21.96 10.66
CA THR A 319 -12.33 21.85 12.01
C THR A 319 -12.14 20.44 12.59
N MET A 320 -12.40 19.41 11.79
CA MET A 320 -12.19 18.03 12.21
C MET A 320 -10.71 17.71 12.43
N LEU A 321 -9.82 18.15 11.54
CA LEU A 321 -8.38 17.97 11.68
C LEU A 321 -7.85 18.61 12.96
N ALA A 322 -8.31 19.82 13.30
CA ALA A 322 -7.92 20.49 14.55
C ALA A 322 -8.38 19.73 15.81
N ALA A 323 -9.49 19.01 15.72
CA ALA A 323 -10.04 18.20 16.81
C ALA A 323 -9.45 16.77 16.85
N MET A 324 -8.81 16.31 15.78
CA MET A 324 -8.26 14.97 15.67
C MET A 324 -6.99 14.82 16.51
N LYS A 325 -7.13 14.17 17.67
CA LYS A 325 -6.06 13.93 18.65
C LYS A 325 -6.13 12.48 19.13
N PRO A 326 -5.04 11.91 19.63
CA PRO A 326 -5.08 10.62 20.28
C PRO A 326 -6.19 10.58 21.36
N GLY A 327 -7.08 9.58 21.27
CA GLY A 327 -8.25 9.44 22.15
C GLY A 327 -9.52 10.13 21.67
N ALA A 328 -9.49 10.92 20.59
CA ALA A 328 -10.71 11.44 19.98
C ALA A 328 -11.56 10.30 19.42
N ARG A 329 -12.87 10.34 19.67
CA ARG A 329 -13.80 9.36 19.13
C ARG A 329 -14.25 9.74 17.72
N ILE A 330 -14.27 8.77 16.83
CA ILE A 330 -14.74 8.98 15.44
C ILE A 330 -16.15 9.56 15.42
N SER A 331 -17.06 9.07 16.26
CA SER A 331 -18.43 9.59 16.38
C SER A 331 -18.50 11.07 16.78
N GLU A 332 -17.59 11.53 17.64
CA GLU A 332 -17.49 12.95 18.03
C GLU A 332 -16.98 13.81 16.88
N LEU A 333 -15.99 13.33 16.12
CA LEU A 333 -15.50 14.00 14.92
C LEU A 333 -16.59 14.10 13.84
N GLN A 334 -17.34 13.01 13.63
CA GLN A 334 -18.47 13.01 12.70
C GLN A 334 -19.58 14.00 13.11
N ALA A 335 -19.91 14.03 14.41
CA ALA A 335 -20.89 14.99 14.94
C ALA A 335 -20.40 16.44 14.76
N LEU A 336 -19.12 16.70 15.03
CA LEU A 336 -18.49 18.01 14.83
C LEU A 336 -18.53 18.43 13.36
N GLY A 337 -18.21 17.53 12.45
CA GLY A 337 -18.28 17.81 11.01
C GLY A 337 -19.69 18.18 10.54
N ARG A 338 -20.69 17.40 10.94
CA ARG A 338 -22.11 17.71 10.63
C ARG A 338 -22.56 19.05 11.22
N GLN A 339 -22.17 19.33 12.48
CA GLN A 339 -22.44 20.62 13.10
C GLN A 339 -21.80 21.77 12.30
N THR A 340 -20.57 21.60 11.83
CA THR A 340 -19.86 22.61 11.05
C THR A 340 -20.54 22.86 9.70
N TYR A 341 -21.03 21.82 9.00
CA TYR A 341 -21.84 21.98 7.80
C TYR A 341 -23.08 22.85 8.05
N ARG A 342 -23.82 22.60 9.13
CA ARG A 342 -24.97 23.44 9.52
C ARG A 342 -24.58 24.89 9.76
N GLN A 343 -23.47 25.11 10.47
CA GLN A 343 -22.96 26.47 10.73
C GLN A 343 -22.56 27.22 9.44
N CYS A 344 -22.16 26.47 8.41
CA CYS A 344 -21.91 27.02 7.07
C CYS A 344 -23.18 27.22 6.23
N GLY A 345 -24.36 26.95 6.79
CA GLY A 345 -25.64 27.13 6.10
C GLY A 345 -26.06 26.02 5.17
N VAL A 346 -25.40 24.84 5.25
CA VAL A 346 -25.79 23.65 4.49
C VAL A 346 -27.01 23.02 5.17
N ALA A 347 -28.19 23.12 4.54
CA ALA A 347 -29.45 22.72 5.14
C ALA A 347 -29.47 21.24 5.59
N ASP A 348 -28.94 20.36 4.75
CA ASP A 348 -28.91 18.93 4.98
C ASP A 348 -27.58 18.46 5.61
N GLY A 349 -26.86 19.36 6.28
CA GLY A 349 -25.56 19.06 6.90
C GLY A 349 -25.58 17.89 7.88
N ASP A 350 -26.75 17.62 8.50
CA ASP A 350 -26.94 16.47 9.38
C ASP A 350 -26.90 15.12 8.66
N GLN A 351 -27.16 15.11 7.37
CA GLN A 351 -27.14 13.91 6.52
C GLN A 351 -25.77 13.66 5.89
N ALA A 352 -24.80 14.55 6.12
CA ALA A 352 -23.46 14.39 5.55
C ALA A 352 -22.85 13.07 5.96
N ILE A 353 -22.44 12.29 4.97
CA ILE A 353 -21.69 11.05 5.17
C ILE A 353 -20.25 11.43 5.43
N ILE A 354 -19.79 11.15 6.64
CA ILE A 354 -18.40 11.38 7.06
C ILE A 354 -17.87 10.06 7.59
N PHE A 355 -16.84 9.56 6.98
CA PHE A 355 -16.17 8.33 7.44
C PHE A 355 -14.66 8.54 7.48
N PHE A 356 -13.97 7.68 8.20
CA PHE A 356 -12.53 7.69 8.36
C PHE A 356 -11.98 6.30 8.14
N HIS A 357 -10.86 6.21 7.49
CA HIS A 357 -10.09 4.98 7.42
C HIS A 357 -8.59 5.30 7.42
N GLY A 358 -7.79 4.31 7.80
CA GLY A 358 -6.35 4.40 7.67
C GLY A 358 -5.90 4.32 6.22
N LEU A 359 -4.82 5.00 5.91
CA LEU A 359 -4.17 4.99 4.61
C LEU A 359 -2.71 4.59 4.79
N GLY A 360 -2.17 3.84 3.87
CA GLY A 360 -0.79 3.38 3.97
C GLY A 360 -0.35 2.60 2.74
N LEU A 361 0.15 1.40 2.94
CA LEU A 361 0.46 0.45 1.85
C LEU A 361 -0.79 -0.11 1.17
N SER A 362 -1.94 0.00 1.82
CA SER A 362 -3.25 -0.23 1.22
C SER A 362 -4.06 1.05 1.29
N HIS A 363 -4.97 1.26 0.35
CA HIS A 363 -5.85 2.43 0.41
C HIS A 363 -6.80 2.36 1.62
N MET A 364 -7.09 1.16 2.12
CA MET A 364 -7.78 0.91 3.39
C MET A 364 -6.84 0.16 4.34
N ASP A 365 -5.96 0.89 4.98
CA ASP A 365 -4.98 0.36 5.92
C ASP A 365 -5.51 0.52 7.34
N ILE A 366 -6.58 -0.24 7.63
CA ILE A 366 -7.33 -0.17 8.88
C ILE A 366 -7.01 -1.35 9.77
N GLU A 367 -6.98 -1.08 11.05
CA GLU A 367 -6.91 -2.09 12.09
C GLU A 367 -8.29 -2.75 12.26
N THR A 368 -8.41 -3.99 11.85
CA THR A 368 -9.63 -4.79 12.08
C THR A 368 -9.52 -5.48 13.44
N THR A 369 -9.67 -4.73 14.51
CA THR A 369 -9.22 -5.23 15.81
C THR A 369 -10.30 -5.70 16.71
N THR A 370 -11.54 -5.51 16.37
CA THR A 370 -12.59 -5.90 17.29
C THR A 370 -13.49 -6.96 16.69
N ALA A 371 -13.76 -7.98 17.48
CA ALA A 371 -14.80 -8.97 17.19
C ALA A 371 -16.15 -8.33 16.88
N ASP A 372 -16.30 -7.05 17.19
CA ASP A 372 -17.51 -6.26 17.07
C ASP A 372 -17.53 -5.37 15.83
N GLY A 373 -16.49 -5.40 14.99
CA GLY A 373 -16.44 -4.65 13.72
C GLY A 373 -16.40 -3.13 13.89
N GLN A 374 -15.90 -2.63 15.01
CA GLN A 374 -15.79 -1.19 15.31
C GLN A 374 -14.35 -0.70 15.19
#